data_ac775b80ab40e38b866b110e386c8057
#
_entry.id   ac775b80ab40e38b866b110e386c8057
#
_cell.length_a   1.000
_cell.length_b   1.000
_cell.length_c   1.000
_cell.angle_alpha   90.00
_cell.angle_beta   90.00
_cell.angle_gamma   90.00
#
_symmetry.space_group_name_H-M   'P 1'
#
loop_
_entity.id
_entity.type
_entity.pdbx_description
1 polymer ?
#
loop_
_entity_poly.entity_id
_entity_poly.type
_entity_poly.pdbx_seq_one_letter_code
_entity_poly.pdbx_strand_id
1 'polypeptide(L)'
;MKQTNMQTSVALRFRRMTRKSYGAFNTMHRIINIGTLSSLALACAYTSTVSAQNVAASEPEYNLGEPDKELTGVTVTASKTATPLNEATRLVTVISAREIAQTPARSIQELLNYVAGIDVAQRGAQGVQADVSIRGGSHEQIVILLNGVNVSSSKTGHLSFDFPINLSDIERIEVLRGPSALIYGTGAFSGAINIITKHSAETSLYAKATAGMHRLVGAELRGAMTWGKTENSLSLSRRSSAGYRTNTDYEIYNALWQTRLNLPAENKMDLQLGYNEKKFGANSFYSAKYPNQYEHTQRMIASLRGGLGGERLRLLPTIYWDREYDCFELVRGTTFGQNHHIVNNYGAGLIANYSSLLGTTTLGGELRYEEVIGNKLGTPRAKPESYYTKFGSRTNVSLSLEHTVKLDKWLISAGTLMSHNTLLSGKYTFLPSVSVNYHPLDRWSFVATWSRSMRLPTLNDLWYTDPVHKHGDNLQPEYAHSFEAIVKYQTSHVEAHLSYFLMK
;
A
#
# COMPACT_ATOMS: atom_id res chain seq x y z
N MET A 1 33.38 27.49 -9.06
CA MET A 1 33.56 26.57 -10.20
C MET A 1 33.85 25.11 -9.77
N LYS A 2 33.45 24.67 -8.55
CA LYS A 2 33.63 23.30 -8.03
C LYS A 2 32.34 22.54 -7.71
N GLN A 3 31.17 23.14 -7.86
CA GLN A 3 29.88 22.49 -7.57
C GLN A 3 29.25 21.75 -8.76
N THR A 4 29.68 22.05 -10.00
CA THR A 4 29.08 21.44 -11.22
C THR A 4 29.56 20.02 -11.51
N ASN A 5 30.70 19.60 -10.95
CA ASN A 5 31.27 18.27 -11.22
C ASN A 5 30.71 17.15 -10.30
N MET A 6 30.08 17.48 -9.17
CA MET A 6 29.56 16.48 -8.25
C MET A 6 28.18 15.95 -8.68
N GLN A 7 27.35 16.78 -9.30
CA GLN A 7 26.05 16.35 -9.84
C GLN A 7 26.18 15.45 -11.07
N THR A 8 27.20 15.67 -11.91
CA THR A 8 27.44 14.86 -13.11
C THR A 8 27.92 13.43 -12.79
N SER A 9 28.66 13.23 -11.72
CA SER A 9 29.16 11.90 -11.32
C SER A 9 28.09 11.00 -10.70
N VAL A 10 27.16 11.56 -9.93
CA VAL A 10 26.02 10.83 -9.33
C VAL A 10 25.01 10.42 -10.41
N ALA A 11 24.70 11.32 -11.35
CA ALA A 11 23.81 11.02 -12.48
C ALA A 11 24.37 9.93 -13.43
N LEU A 12 25.68 9.90 -13.64
CA LEU A 12 26.36 8.87 -14.44
C LEU A 12 26.36 7.47 -13.78
N ARG A 13 26.45 7.38 -12.45
CA ARG A 13 26.36 6.10 -11.72
C ARG A 13 24.93 5.55 -11.73
N PHE A 14 23.91 6.37 -11.56
CA PHE A 14 22.51 5.95 -11.66
C PHE A 14 22.14 5.53 -13.10
N ARG A 15 22.64 6.21 -14.15
CA ARG A 15 22.45 5.79 -15.54
C ARG A 15 23.01 4.40 -15.86
N ARG A 16 24.12 3.97 -15.20
CA ARG A 16 24.67 2.62 -15.38
C ARG A 16 23.84 1.54 -14.69
N MET A 17 23.17 1.83 -13.56
CA MET A 17 22.27 0.88 -12.90
C MET A 17 20.99 0.63 -13.70
N THR A 18 20.40 1.67 -14.27
CA THR A 18 19.17 1.54 -15.09
C THR A 18 19.41 0.75 -16.38
N ARG A 19 20.59 0.86 -17.00
CA ARG A 19 20.92 0.07 -18.20
C ARG A 19 21.05 -1.44 -17.95
N LYS A 20 21.52 -1.87 -16.76
CA LYS A 20 21.57 -3.30 -16.40
C LYS A 20 20.19 -3.88 -16.08
N SER A 21 19.26 -3.09 -15.52
CA SER A 21 17.91 -3.55 -15.22
C SER A 21 17.05 -3.78 -16.49
N TYR A 22 17.32 -3.08 -17.60
CA TYR A 22 16.62 -3.33 -18.87
C TYR A 22 16.97 -4.70 -19.50
N GLY A 23 18.21 -5.15 -19.38
CA GLY A 23 18.65 -6.47 -19.86
C GLY A 23 18.04 -7.63 -19.05
N ALA A 24 17.94 -7.47 -17.73
CA ALA A 24 17.35 -8.48 -16.85
C ALA A 24 15.84 -8.65 -17.06
N PHE A 25 15.13 -7.60 -17.46
CA PHE A 25 13.68 -7.65 -17.68
C PHE A 25 13.32 -8.45 -18.94
N ASN A 26 14.05 -8.27 -20.03
CA ASN A 26 13.85 -9.07 -21.26
C ASN A 26 14.23 -10.54 -21.07
N THR A 27 15.19 -10.83 -20.18
CA THR A 27 15.59 -12.22 -19.85
C THR A 27 14.57 -12.89 -18.94
N MET A 28 13.99 -12.16 -17.99
CA MET A 28 12.95 -12.68 -17.10
C MET A 28 11.63 -12.95 -17.85
N HIS A 29 11.28 -12.14 -18.84
CA HIS A 29 10.11 -12.39 -19.72
C HIS A 29 10.24 -13.64 -20.58
N ARG A 30 11.48 -14.07 -20.87
CA ARG A 30 11.76 -15.34 -21.58
C ARG A 30 11.77 -16.58 -20.66
N ILE A 31 11.99 -16.40 -19.36
CA ILE A 31 12.09 -17.50 -18.39
C ILE A 31 10.72 -17.84 -17.80
N ILE A 32 9.75 -16.91 -17.79
CA ILE A 32 8.37 -17.16 -17.36
C ILE A 32 7.51 -17.51 -18.60
N ASN A 33 7.97 -18.37 -19.45
CA ASN A 33 7.13 -19.03 -20.44
C ASN A 33 6.45 -20.25 -19.78
N ILE A 34 5.14 -20.32 -19.90
CA ILE A 34 4.15 -21.19 -19.23
C ILE A 34 4.55 -22.68 -19.16
N GLY A 35 5.55 -23.13 -19.94
CA GLY A 35 6.04 -24.50 -19.94
C GLY A 35 6.86 -24.91 -18.70
N THR A 36 7.45 -23.96 -17.95
CA THR A 36 8.32 -24.29 -16.81
C THR A 36 7.55 -24.34 -15.47
N LEU A 37 6.39 -23.73 -15.38
CA LEU A 37 5.52 -23.84 -14.18
C LEU A 37 4.84 -25.21 -14.11
N SER A 38 4.58 -25.87 -15.24
CA SER A 38 4.05 -27.23 -15.29
C SER A 38 5.05 -28.29 -14.82
N SER A 39 6.34 -28.07 -15.03
CA SER A 39 7.39 -29.00 -14.63
C SER A 39 7.77 -28.90 -13.14
N LEU A 40 7.64 -27.72 -12.53
CA LEU A 40 7.88 -27.58 -11.08
C LEU A 40 6.74 -28.17 -10.23
N ALA A 41 5.49 -28.10 -10.72
CA ALA A 41 4.34 -28.75 -10.09
C ALA A 41 4.40 -30.28 -10.19
N LEU A 42 5.00 -30.84 -11.27
CA LEU A 42 5.19 -32.26 -11.42
C LEU A 42 6.39 -32.81 -10.61
N ALA A 43 7.42 -32.02 -10.36
CA ALA A 43 8.58 -32.45 -9.56
C ALA A 43 8.27 -32.60 -8.05
N CYS A 44 7.27 -31.87 -7.53
CA CYS A 44 6.78 -32.04 -6.15
C CYS A 44 5.86 -33.27 -6.00
N ALA A 45 5.37 -33.87 -7.08
CA ALA A 45 4.48 -35.02 -7.03
C ALA A 45 5.22 -36.38 -6.95
N TYR A 46 6.54 -36.42 -7.08
CA TYR A 46 7.29 -37.68 -7.22
C TYR A 46 8.05 -38.16 -5.97
N THR A 47 7.96 -37.45 -4.83
CA THR A 47 8.60 -37.93 -3.59
C THR A 47 7.71 -37.68 -2.37
N SER A 48 6.69 -38.51 -2.22
CA SER A 48 6.24 -39.05 -0.93
C SER A 48 4.90 -39.78 -1.15
N THR A 49 4.92 -41.08 -1.05
CA THR A 49 3.76 -41.87 -0.68
C THR A 49 3.37 -41.48 0.75
N VAL A 50 2.59 -40.42 0.87
CA VAL A 50 1.88 -40.12 2.12
C VAL A 50 0.65 -41.02 2.10
N SER A 51 0.67 -42.02 2.99
CA SER A 51 -0.50 -42.82 3.37
C SER A 51 -1.62 -41.85 3.74
N ALA A 52 -2.71 -41.88 2.99
CA ALA A 52 -3.93 -41.16 3.34
C ALA A 52 -4.53 -41.83 4.58
N GLN A 53 -4.06 -41.47 5.76
CA GLN A 53 -4.85 -41.66 6.97
C GLN A 53 -5.93 -40.57 6.96
N ASN A 54 -7.16 -41.03 7.15
CA ASN A 54 -8.36 -40.22 7.30
C ASN A 54 -8.10 -39.04 8.23
N VAL A 55 -7.76 -37.88 7.66
CA VAL A 55 -7.98 -36.61 8.31
C VAL A 55 -9.46 -36.35 8.16
N ALA A 56 -10.24 -36.76 9.18
CA ALA A 56 -11.56 -36.22 9.36
C ALA A 56 -11.39 -34.70 9.33
N ALA A 57 -11.99 -34.08 8.34
CA ALA A 57 -12.14 -32.63 8.33
C ALA A 57 -12.98 -32.30 9.58
N SER A 58 -12.31 -32.00 10.69
CA SER A 58 -12.95 -31.28 11.77
C SER A 58 -13.28 -29.92 11.17
N GLU A 59 -14.56 -29.72 10.84
CA GLU A 59 -15.06 -28.35 10.68
C GLU A 59 -14.60 -27.58 11.92
N PRO A 60 -13.98 -26.40 11.76
CA PRO A 60 -13.67 -25.60 12.91
C PRO A 60 -14.99 -25.33 13.64
N GLU A 61 -15.13 -25.88 14.83
CA GLU A 61 -16.26 -25.64 15.71
C GLU A 61 -16.24 -24.13 16.02
N TYR A 62 -17.04 -23.36 15.28
CA TYR A 62 -17.21 -21.93 15.50
C TYR A 62 -17.98 -21.76 16.80
N ASN A 63 -17.25 -21.60 17.87
CA ASN A 63 -17.82 -21.24 19.16
C ASN A 63 -18.26 -19.78 19.11
N LEU A 64 -19.52 -19.55 18.73
CA LEU A 64 -20.16 -18.23 18.63
C LEU A 64 -20.31 -17.51 19.98
N GLY A 65 -19.76 -18.07 21.07
CA GLY A 65 -20.02 -17.64 22.44
C GLY A 65 -18.89 -16.88 23.15
N GLU A 66 -17.67 -16.82 22.63
CA GLU A 66 -16.63 -15.99 23.25
C GLU A 66 -16.51 -14.64 22.57
N PRO A 67 -16.70 -13.52 23.33
CA PRO A 67 -16.43 -12.18 22.76
C PRO A 67 -14.94 -12.10 22.39
N ASP A 68 -14.67 -11.48 21.23
CA ASP A 68 -13.32 -11.29 20.74
C ASP A 68 -12.42 -10.60 21.78
N LYS A 69 -11.74 -11.38 22.61
CA LYS A 69 -10.61 -10.91 23.44
C LYS A 69 -9.44 -10.38 22.60
N GLU A 70 -9.47 -10.65 21.27
CA GLU A 70 -8.38 -10.30 20.37
C GLU A 70 -8.28 -8.78 20.09
N LEU A 71 -9.38 -8.01 20.13
CA LEU A 71 -9.33 -6.57 19.81
C LEU A 71 -8.62 -5.72 20.88
N THR A 72 -8.61 -6.15 22.14
CA THR A 72 -7.90 -5.42 23.21
C THR A 72 -6.38 -5.56 23.14
N GLY A 73 -5.87 -6.58 22.44
CA GLY A 73 -4.44 -6.83 22.22
C GLY A 73 -3.92 -6.35 20.86
N VAL A 74 -4.77 -5.85 19.97
CA VAL A 74 -4.34 -5.40 18.63
C VAL A 74 -3.56 -4.10 18.73
N THR A 75 -2.31 -4.17 18.33
CA THR A 75 -1.45 -2.99 18.18
C THR A 75 -1.57 -2.45 16.76
N VAL A 76 -1.91 -1.17 16.63
CA VAL A 76 -2.08 -0.50 15.33
C VAL A 76 -0.96 0.48 15.06
N THR A 77 -0.73 0.77 13.79
CA THR A 77 0.24 1.77 13.32
C THR A 77 -0.38 3.17 13.22
N ALA A 78 -1.31 3.49 14.13
CA ALA A 78 -1.98 4.80 14.21
C ALA A 78 -1.07 5.96 14.67
N SER A 79 0.13 5.63 15.10
CA SER A 79 1.26 6.54 15.33
C SER A 79 2.51 5.90 14.73
N LYS A 80 3.62 6.64 14.63
CA LYS A 80 4.92 6.04 14.20
C LYS A 80 5.47 5.00 15.19
N THR A 81 4.92 4.98 16.39
CA THR A 81 5.11 3.93 17.40
C THR A 81 3.87 3.04 17.41
N ALA A 82 4.06 1.73 17.41
CA ALA A 82 2.97 0.77 17.54
C ALA A 82 2.22 1.02 18.86
N THR A 83 0.92 1.28 18.77
CA THR A 83 0.08 1.70 19.90
C THR A 83 -1.11 0.76 20.02
N PRO A 84 -1.52 0.32 21.23
CA PRO A 84 -2.75 -0.41 21.41
C PRO A 84 -3.96 0.35 20.82
N LEU A 85 -4.89 -0.36 20.20
CA LEU A 85 -6.04 0.24 19.51
C LEU A 85 -6.88 1.15 20.41
N ASN A 86 -7.06 0.76 21.67
CA ASN A 86 -7.81 1.52 22.68
C ASN A 86 -7.11 2.83 23.08
N GLU A 87 -5.77 2.90 22.99
CA GLU A 87 -4.98 4.09 23.26
C GLU A 87 -4.77 4.97 22.00
N ALA A 88 -5.22 4.52 20.84
CA ALA A 88 -5.07 5.27 19.59
C ALA A 88 -5.74 6.65 19.69
N THR A 89 -4.97 7.70 19.45
CA THR A 89 -5.43 9.11 19.44
C THR A 89 -6.19 9.49 18.17
N ARG A 90 -6.47 8.52 17.32
CA ARG A 90 -7.19 8.67 16.05
C ARG A 90 -8.18 7.54 15.86
N LEU A 91 -9.14 7.74 14.97
CA LEU A 91 -10.11 6.70 14.64
C LEU A 91 -9.49 5.71 13.66
N VAL A 92 -9.16 4.52 14.15
CA VAL A 92 -8.67 3.40 13.34
C VAL A 92 -9.73 2.31 13.32
N THR A 93 -10.06 1.84 12.14
CA THR A 93 -10.85 0.62 11.97
C THR A 93 -9.88 -0.49 11.56
N VAL A 94 -9.94 -1.61 12.26
CA VAL A 94 -9.17 -2.80 11.94
C VAL A 94 -10.13 -3.84 11.36
N ILE A 95 -9.78 -4.43 10.22
CA ILE A 95 -10.46 -5.58 9.65
C ILE A 95 -9.52 -6.77 9.83
N SER A 96 -9.87 -7.69 10.69
CA SER A 96 -9.05 -8.86 11.03
C SER A 96 -9.10 -9.95 9.94
N ALA A 97 -8.13 -10.88 9.96
CA ALA A 97 -8.14 -12.04 9.08
C ALA A 97 -9.42 -12.89 9.22
N ARG A 98 -10.00 -12.95 10.41
CA ARG A 98 -11.25 -13.66 10.69
C ARG A 98 -12.43 -12.99 9.97
N GLU A 99 -12.56 -11.65 10.10
CA GLU A 99 -13.61 -10.90 9.42
C GLU A 99 -13.45 -10.98 7.89
N ILE A 100 -12.21 -10.93 7.37
CA ILE A 100 -11.90 -11.12 5.95
C ILE A 100 -12.41 -12.49 5.48
N ALA A 101 -12.14 -13.56 6.24
CA ALA A 101 -12.56 -14.91 5.89
C ALA A 101 -14.09 -15.10 5.93
N GLN A 102 -14.80 -14.37 6.78
CA GLN A 102 -16.26 -14.42 6.93
C GLN A 102 -17.00 -13.51 5.92
N THR A 103 -16.28 -12.58 5.28
CA THR A 103 -16.87 -11.65 4.32
C THR A 103 -16.90 -12.26 2.92
N PRO A 104 -17.98 -12.12 2.13
CA PRO A 104 -18.06 -12.63 0.77
C PRO A 104 -17.25 -11.84 -0.25
N ALA A 105 -16.39 -10.92 0.20
CA ALA A 105 -15.53 -10.10 -0.65
C ALA A 105 -14.51 -10.97 -1.41
N ARG A 106 -14.24 -10.61 -2.64
CA ARG A 106 -13.31 -11.30 -3.55
C ARG A 106 -12.06 -10.48 -3.85
N SER A 107 -12.03 -9.24 -3.39
CA SER A 107 -10.90 -8.31 -3.52
C SER A 107 -10.84 -7.39 -2.30
N ILE A 108 -9.69 -6.72 -2.13
CA ILE A 108 -9.49 -5.73 -1.04
C ILE A 108 -10.48 -4.57 -1.21
N GLN A 109 -10.70 -4.12 -2.44
CA GLN A 109 -11.62 -3.05 -2.75
C GLN A 109 -13.07 -3.41 -2.35
N GLU A 110 -13.51 -4.65 -2.66
CA GLU A 110 -14.82 -5.12 -2.21
C GLU A 110 -14.92 -5.19 -0.69
N LEU A 111 -13.85 -5.60 -0.01
CA LEU A 111 -13.80 -5.64 1.45
C LEU A 111 -13.92 -4.25 2.07
N LEU A 112 -13.29 -3.23 1.49
CA LEU A 112 -13.34 -1.85 1.97
C LEU A 112 -14.74 -1.23 1.89
N ASN A 113 -15.65 -1.74 1.06
CA ASN A 113 -17.04 -1.31 1.03
C ASN A 113 -17.81 -1.58 2.34
N TYR A 114 -17.31 -2.49 3.18
CA TYR A 114 -17.92 -2.78 4.49
C TYR A 114 -17.44 -1.81 5.59
N VAL A 115 -16.53 -0.89 5.28
CA VAL A 115 -15.99 0.06 6.26
C VAL A 115 -16.73 1.40 6.15
N ALA A 116 -17.35 1.81 7.25
CA ALA A 116 -18.05 3.10 7.31
C ALA A 116 -17.12 4.27 7.00
N GLY A 117 -17.57 5.20 6.14
CA GLY A 117 -16.80 6.39 5.75
C GLY A 117 -15.76 6.15 4.65
N ILE A 118 -15.72 4.94 4.07
CA ILE A 118 -15.03 4.65 2.82
C ILE A 118 -16.07 4.58 1.70
N ASP A 119 -15.73 5.17 0.57
CA ASP A 119 -16.45 5.03 -0.69
C ASP A 119 -15.55 4.34 -1.70
N VAL A 120 -16.09 3.31 -2.39
CA VAL A 120 -15.37 2.50 -3.37
C VAL A 120 -16.10 2.52 -4.69
N ALA A 121 -15.64 3.35 -5.61
CA ALA A 121 -16.13 3.41 -6.97
C ALA A 121 -15.46 2.33 -7.82
N GLN A 122 -16.07 1.13 -7.88
CA GLN A 122 -15.55 0.04 -8.69
C GLN A 122 -15.80 0.29 -10.18
N ARG A 123 -14.74 0.29 -10.97
CA ARG A 123 -14.79 0.39 -12.44
C ARG A 123 -14.89 -0.99 -13.10
N GLY A 124 -14.26 -1.99 -12.50
CA GLY A 124 -14.28 -3.37 -12.96
C GLY A 124 -14.56 -4.37 -11.84
N ALA A 125 -14.96 -5.59 -12.20
CA ALA A 125 -15.28 -6.65 -11.24
C ALA A 125 -14.03 -7.20 -10.54
N GLN A 126 -14.20 -7.72 -9.34
CA GLN A 126 -13.23 -8.57 -8.63
C GLN A 126 -11.82 -7.95 -8.49
N GLY A 127 -11.72 -6.65 -8.25
CA GLY A 127 -10.44 -5.97 -8.01
C GLY A 127 -9.67 -5.60 -9.28
N VAL A 128 -10.32 -5.58 -10.43
CA VAL A 128 -9.72 -5.09 -11.68
C VAL A 128 -9.25 -3.65 -11.49
N GLN A 129 -10.16 -2.73 -11.21
CA GLN A 129 -9.83 -1.34 -10.87
C GLN A 129 -10.92 -0.74 -9.99
N ALA A 130 -10.54 0.04 -9.00
CA ALA A 130 -11.46 0.82 -8.17
C ALA A 130 -10.77 2.08 -7.64
N ASP A 131 -11.56 3.15 -7.55
CA ASP A 131 -11.18 4.37 -6.88
C ASP A 131 -11.73 4.33 -5.45
N VAL A 132 -10.85 4.41 -4.48
CA VAL A 132 -11.20 4.37 -3.06
C VAL A 132 -11.01 5.76 -2.47
N SER A 133 -11.99 6.24 -1.75
CA SER A 133 -11.94 7.52 -1.06
C SER A 133 -12.38 7.40 0.40
N ILE A 134 -11.91 8.32 1.24
CA ILE A 134 -12.22 8.37 2.67
C ILE A 134 -12.85 9.72 2.98
N ARG A 135 -14.02 9.73 3.64
CA ARG A 135 -14.72 10.95 4.12
C ARG A 135 -14.92 12.01 3.04
N GLY A 136 -15.23 11.59 1.81
CA GLY A 136 -15.48 12.50 0.68
C GLY A 136 -14.22 13.11 0.06
N GLY A 137 -13.03 12.67 0.47
CA GLY A 137 -11.78 12.99 -0.24
C GLY A 137 -11.70 12.25 -1.58
N SER A 138 -10.71 12.59 -2.41
CA SER A 138 -10.44 11.87 -3.65
C SER A 138 -9.57 10.63 -3.41
N HIS A 139 -9.52 9.74 -4.40
CA HIS A 139 -8.64 8.55 -4.40
C HIS A 139 -7.14 8.90 -4.42
N GLU A 140 -6.78 10.15 -4.68
CA GLU A 140 -5.41 10.65 -4.63
C GLU A 140 -5.06 11.31 -3.28
N GLN A 141 -6.06 11.49 -2.40
CA GLN A 141 -5.93 12.10 -1.09
C GLN A 141 -5.79 11.07 0.04
N ILE A 142 -5.55 9.82 -0.30
CA ILE A 142 -5.30 8.73 0.64
C ILE A 142 -3.92 8.12 0.39
N VAL A 143 -3.29 7.64 1.45
CA VAL A 143 -2.06 6.84 1.35
C VAL A 143 -2.40 5.37 1.53
N ILE A 144 -1.87 4.57 0.63
CA ILE A 144 -1.97 3.11 0.71
C ILE A 144 -0.61 2.55 1.08
N LEU A 145 -0.61 1.69 2.09
CA LEU A 145 0.61 1.06 2.58
C LEU A 145 0.49 -0.47 2.54
N LEU A 146 1.60 -1.12 2.24
CA LEU A 146 1.76 -2.56 2.39
C LEU A 146 2.85 -2.81 3.43
N ASN A 147 2.47 -3.38 4.56
CA ASN A 147 3.37 -3.57 5.72
C ASN A 147 4.07 -2.25 6.15
N GLY A 148 3.35 -1.11 6.06
CA GLY A 148 3.88 0.21 6.39
C GLY A 148 4.80 0.85 5.34
N VAL A 149 5.02 0.20 4.19
CA VAL A 149 5.70 0.80 3.03
C VAL A 149 4.67 1.52 2.16
N ASN A 150 4.92 2.78 1.83
CA ASN A 150 4.03 3.56 0.97
C ASN A 150 4.06 3.02 -0.47
N VAL A 151 2.96 2.43 -0.88
CA VAL A 151 2.74 1.86 -2.21
C VAL A 151 1.66 2.62 -2.99
N SER A 152 1.35 3.86 -2.60
CA SER A 152 0.48 4.72 -3.42
C SER A 152 1.16 5.04 -4.75
N SER A 153 0.42 4.95 -5.84
CA SER A 153 0.94 5.32 -7.15
C SER A 153 1.26 6.82 -7.20
N SER A 154 2.47 7.17 -7.58
CA SER A 154 2.85 8.58 -7.78
C SER A 154 2.33 9.14 -9.10
N LYS A 155 1.94 8.26 -10.04
CA LYS A 155 1.40 8.63 -11.34
C LYS A 155 -0.06 9.07 -11.22
N THR A 156 -0.91 8.25 -10.62
CA THR A 156 -2.35 8.48 -10.47
C THR A 156 -2.94 7.58 -9.40
N GLY A 157 -3.92 8.04 -8.65
CA GLY A 157 -4.57 7.26 -7.60
C GLY A 157 -5.29 6.00 -8.10
N HIS A 158 -5.70 5.93 -9.38
CA HIS A 158 -6.39 4.77 -9.96
C HIS A 158 -5.61 3.46 -9.88
N LEU A 159 -4.28 3.49 -9.87
CA LEU A 159 -3.41 2.32 -9.81
C LEU A 159 -2.95 1.97 -8.39
N SER A 160 -3.37 2.74 -7.38
CA SER A 160 -2.91 2.56 -5.99
C SER A 160 -3.30 1.21 -5.40
N PHE A 161 -4.30 0.51 -5.96
CA PHE A 161 -4.75 -0.81 -5.52
C PHE A 161 -4.25 -1.98 -6.39
N ASP A 162 -3.22 -1.75 -7.20
CA ASP A 162 -2.55 -2.83 -7.94
C ASP A 162 -1.48 -3.46 -7.03
N PHE A 163 -1.89 -4.41 -6.17
CA PHE A 163 -1.00 -5.06 -5.20
C PHE A 163 -0.69 -6.49 -5.56
N PRO A 164 0.50 -6.97 -5.22
CA PRO A 164 0.90 -8.36 -5.42
C PRO A 164 0.41 -9.29 -4.30
N ILE A 165 -0.82 -9.11 -3.78
CA ILE A 165 -1.33 -9.87 -2.63
C ILE A 165 -2.74 -10.42 -2.89
N ASN A 166 -3.06 -11.50 -2.21
CA ASN A 166 -4.38 -12.11 -2.14
C ASN A 166 -5.02 -11.85 -0.77
N LEU A 167 -6.34 -12.01 -0.65
CA LEU A 167 -7.01 -11.87 0.65
C LEU A 167 -6.49 -12.86 1.70
N SER A 168 -6.05 -14.06 1.28
CA SER A 168 -5.46 -15.07 2.17
C SER A 168 -4.11 -14.65 2.77
N ASP A 169 -3.40 -13.71 2.12
CA ASP A 169 -2.12 -13.19 2.62
C ASP A 169 -2.29 -12.19 3.76
N ILE A 170 -3.50 -11.64 3.93
CA ILE A 170 -3.75 -10.53 4.83
C ILE A 170 -3.98 -11.02 6.25
N GLU A 171 -3.23 -10.47 7.20
CA GLU A 171 -3.45 -10.61 8.64
C GLU A 171 -4.53 -9.64 9.12
N ARG A 172 -4.43 -8.37 8.71
CA ARG A 172 -5.41 -7.32 8.99
C ARG A 172 -5.25 -6.15 8.04
N ILE A 173 -6.31 -5.35 7.93
CA ILE A 173 -6.29 -4.05 7.26
C ILE A 173 -6.59 -2.99 8.31
N GLU A 174 -5.72 -1.99 8.41
CA GLU A 174 -5.88 -0.84 9.27
C GLU A 174 -6.32 0.36 8.43
N VAL A 175 -7.50 0.89 8.70
CA VAL A 175 -8.05 2.07 8.05
C VAL A 175 -7.99 3.23 9.01
N LEU A 176 -7.10 4.18 8.76
CA LEU A 176 -6.96 5.39 9.51
C LEU A 176 -7.74 6.51 8.80
N ARG A 177 -8.76 7.03 9.46
CA ARG A 177 -9.62 8.09 8.94
C ARG A 177 -9.14 9.45 9.40
N GLY A 178 -9.16 10.42 8.50
CA GLY A 178 -8.70 11.79 8.74
C GLY A 178 -7.22 12.01 8.45
N PRO A 179 -6.77 13.27 8.44
CA PRO A 179 -5.41 13.65 8.06
C PRO A 179 -4.35 13.00 8.94
N SER A 180 -3.36 12.40 8.30
CA SER A 180 -2.35 11.57 8.98
C SER A 180 -0.94 11.83 8.43
N ALA A 181 -0.71 13.05 7.92
CA ALA A 181 0.57 13.43 7.30
C ALA A 181 1.77 13.25 8.25
N LEU A 182 1.60 13.52 9.56
CA LEU A 182 2.66 13.32 10.55
C LEU A 182 3.13 11.86 10.61
N ILE A 183 2.21 10.90 10.42
CA ILE A 183 2.51 9.46 10.53
C ILE A 183 2.99 8.90 9.20
N TYR A 184 2.24 9.13 8.12
CA TYR A 184 2.41 8.46 6.83
C TYR A 184 2.95 9.35 5.71
N GLY A 185 3.35 10.58 6.06
CA GLY A 185 3.90 11.54 5.09
C GLY A 185 2.84 12.31 4.31
N THR A 186 3.31 13.09 3.35
CA THR A 186 2.45 13.85 2.44
C THR A 186 1.60 12.90 1.60
N GLY A 187 0.34 13.23 1.35
CA GLY A 187 -0.62 12.36 0.67
C GLY A 187 -1.62 11.72 1.62
N ALA A 188 -1.30 11.50 2.92
CA ALA A 188 -2.28 11.09 3.93
C ALA A 188 -3.18 12.29 4.31
N PHE A 189 -3.88 12.83 3.31
CA PHE A 189 -4.68 14.04 3.39
C PHE A 189 -6.05 13.76 4.02
N SER A 190 -6.80 12.79 3.52
CA SER A 190 -8.09 12.36 4.05
C SER A 190 -8.02 11.06 4.86
N GLY A 191 -6.92 10.32 4.76
CA GLY A 191 -6.69 9.09 5.52
C GLY A 191 -5.58 8.22 4.96
N ALA A 192 -5.45 7.04 5.55
CA ALA A 192 -4.52 6.02 5.11
C ALA A 192 -5.11 4.62 5.28
N ILE A 193 -4.71 3.70 4.42
CA ILE A 193 -5.06 2.27 4.50
C ILE A 193 -3.75 1.49 4.54
N ASN A 194 -3.51 0.77 5.64
CA ASN A 194 -2.32 -0.06 5.79
C ASN A 194 -2.70 -1.53 5.80
N ILE A 195 -2.19 -2.27 4.84
CA ILE A 195 -2.45 -3.69 4.69
C ILE A 195 -1.28 -4.44 5.30
N ILE A 196 -1.57 -5.22 6.34
CA ILE A 196 -0.58 -6.04 7.05
C ILE A 196 -0.75 -7.49 6.61
N THR A 197 0.34 -8.08 6.13
CA THR A 197 0.36 -9.47 5.70
C THR A 197 0.71 -10.42 6.83
N LYS A 198 0.26 -11.66 6.71
CA LYS A 198 0.52 -12.72 7.69
C LYS A 198 2.00 -13.08 7.71
N HIS A 199 2.55 -13.12 8.92
CA HIS A 199 3.77 -13.82 9.25
C HIS A 199 3.39 -15.05 10.08
N SER A 200 3.90 -16.21 9.74
CA SER A 200 3.57 -17.45 10.44
C SER A 200 4.86 -18.19 10.83
N ALA A 201 4.99 -18.44 12.11
CA ALA A 201 6.01 -19.35 12.64
C ALA A 201 5.69 -20.83 12.36
N GLU A 202 4.45 -21.14 11.95
CA GLU A 202 3.99 -22.48 11.66
C GLU A 202 4.06 -22.80 10.18
N THR A 203 4.45 -24.05 9.87
CA THR A 203 4.40 -24.55 8.49
C THR A 203 2.95 -24.77 8.09
N SER A 204 2.55 -24.14 7.00
CA SER A 204 1.17 -24.22 6.50
C SER A 204 1.12 -24.19 4.98
N LEU A 205 0.07 -24.81 4.46
CA LEU A 205 -0.24 -24.81 3.03
C LEU A 205 -1.72 -24.45 2.86
N TYR A 206 -1.98 -23.44 2.04
CA TYR A 206 -3.33 -23.04 1.66
C TYR A 206 -3.48 -23.16 0.15
N ALA A 207 -4.56 -23.77 -0.32
CA ALA A 207 -4.90 -23.86 -1.74
C ALA A 207 -6.37 -23.52 -1.93
N LYS A 208 -6.68 -22.73 -2.95
CA LYS A 208 -8.04 -22.35 -3.32
C LYS A 208 -8.22 -22.45 -4.83
N ALA A 209 -9.29 -23.09 -5.27
CA ALA A 209 -9.75 -23.10 -6.64
C ALA A 209 -11.10 -22.38 -6.73
N THR A 210 -11.30 -21.61 -7.78
CA THR A 210 -12.55 -20.87 -8.02
C THR A 210 -13.00 -21.12 -9.45
N ALA A 211 -14.28 -21.41 -9.63
CA ALA A 211 -14.92 -21.51 -10.94
C ALA A 211 -16.29 -20.84 -10.90
N GLY A 212 -16.75 -20.29 -12.01
CA GLY A 212 -18.04 -19.60 -12.04
C GLY A 212 -18.49 -19.21 -13.43
N MET A 213 -19.57 -18.45 -13.48
CA MET A 213 -20.14 -17.93 -14.74
C MET A 213 -19.13 -17.05 -15.47
N HIS A 214 -19.37 -16.81 -16.75
CA HIS A 214 -18.52 -16.00 -17.62
C HIS A 214 -17.07 -16.51 -17.72
N ARG A 215 -16.90 -17.85 -17.70
CA ARG A 215 -15.58 -18.52 -17.71
C ARG A 215 -14.66 -18.03 -16.56
N LEU A 216 -15.25 -17.70 -15.42
CA LEU A 216 -14.46 -17.38 -14.23
C LEU A 216 -13.67 -18.62 -13.81
N VAL A 217 -12.34 -18.52 -13.80
CA VAL A 217 -11.42 -19.53 -13.29
C VAL A 217 -10.36 -18.83 -12.44
N GLY A 218 -10.09 -19.40 -11.28
CA GLY A 218 -9.05 -18.90 -10.38
C GLY A 218 -8.36 -20.05 -9.64
N ALA A 219 -7.07 -19.87 -9.39
CA ALA A 219 -6.27 -20.71 -8.53
C ALA A 219 -5.39 -19.83 -7.65
N GLU A 220 -5.25 -20.21 -6.38
CA GLU A 220 -4.44 -19.55 -5.38
C GLU A 220 -3.74 -20.61 -4.55
N LEU A 221 -2.45 -20.42 -4.33
CA LEU A 221 -1.60 -21.27 -3.50
C LEU A 221 -0.75 -20.39 -2.60
N ARG A 222 -0.75 -20.67 -1.28
CA ARG A 222 0.11 -20.03 -0.30
C ARG A 222 0.77 -21.08 0.56
N GLY A 223 2.11 -21.07 0.60
CA GLY A 223 2.90 -21.87 1.52
C GLY A 223 3.63 -20.98 2.53
N ALA A 224 3.72 -21.41 3.78
CA ALA A 224 4.55 -20.81 4.80
C ALA A 224 5.37 -21.87 5.52
N MET A 225 6.62 -21.56 5.86
CA MET A 225 7.50 -22.45 6.61
C MET A 225 8.54 -21.69 7.40
N THR A 226 8.86 -22.21 8.56
CA THR A 226 9.97 -21.72 9.39
C THR A 226 11.18 -22.60 9.20
N TRP A 227 12.32 -21.97 8.94
CA TRP A 227 13.60 -22.65 8.83
C TRP A 227 14.65 -21.91 9.66
N GLY A 228 15.06 -22.54 10.78
CA GLY A 228 15.96 -21.91 11.73
C GLY A 228 15.39 -20.60 12.29
N LYS A 229 16.03 -19.48 12.01
CA LYS A 229 15.62 -18.15 12.45
C LYS A 229 14.77 -17.40 11.41
N THR A 230 14.42 -18.05 10.29
CA THR A 230 13.67 -17.41 9.20
C THR A 230 12.26 -17.97 9.10
N GLU A 231 11.30 -17.08 9.01
CA GLU A 231 9.91 -17.36 8.65
C GLU A 231 9.72 -16.98 7.18
N ASN A 232 9.35 -17.93 6.35
CA ASN A 232 9.24 -17.73 4.92
C ASN A 232 7.81 -17.99 4.45
N SER A 233 7.31 -17.20 3.52
CA SER A 233 6.04 -17.43 2.86
C SER A 233 6.12 -17.10 1.38
N LEU A 234 5.42 -17.90 0.57
CA LEU A 234 5.24 -17.69 -0.86
C LEU A 234 3.76 -17.84 -1.19
N SER A 235 3.21 -16.83 -1.84
CA SER A 235 1.83 -16.82 -2.33
C SER A 235 1.82 -16.59 -3.83
N LEU A 236 1.05 -17.39 -4.56
CA LEU A 236 0.88 -17.32 -6.00
C LEU A 236 -0.60 -17.39 -6.34
N SER A 237 -1.07 -16.58 -7.27
CA SER A 237 -2.43 -16.73 -7.78
C SER A 237 -2.56 -16.32 -9.23
N ARG A 238 -3.57 -16.92 -9.88
CA ARG A 238 -4.10 -16.50 -11.18
C ARG A 238 -5.61 -16.47 -11.12
N ARG A 239 -6.22 -15.45 -11.68
CA ARG A 239 -7.66 -15.33 -11.85
C ARG A 239 -7.98 -14.74 -13.22
N SER A 240 -8.96 -15.31 -13.90
CA SER A 240 -9.40 -14.81 -15.20
C SER A 240 -10.91 -14.99 -15.38
N SER A 241 -11.50 -14.14 -16.22
CA SER A 241 -12.91 -14.21 -16.63
C SER A 241 -13.06 -13.65 -18.04
N ALA A 242 -14.04 -14.17 -18.80
CA ALA A 242 -14.42 -13.57 -20.08
C ALA A 242 -15.28 -12.31 -19.95
N GLY A 243 -15.63 -11.93 -18.70
CA GLY A 243 -16.45 -10.75 -18.44
C GLY A 243 -17.96 -10.99 -18.59
N TYR A 244 -18.75 -10.24 -17.82
CA TYR A 244 -20.22 -10.36 -17.81
C TYR A 244 -20.91 -9.50 -18.88
N ARG A 245 -20.17 -8.64 -19.58
CA ARG A 245 -20.58 -7.85 -20.73
C ARG A 245 -19.40 -7.59 -21.66
N THR A 246 -19.65 -6.98 -22.81
CA THR A 246 -18.64 -6.66 -23.81
C THR A 246 -17.46 -5.89 -23.19
N ASN A 247 -16.23 -6.33 -23.51
CA ASN A 247 -14.98 -5.68 -23.09
C ASN A 247 -14.89 -5.49 -21.56
N THR A 248 -15.21 -6.54 -20.79
CA THR A 248 -14.99 -6.62 -19.32
C THR A 248 -14.28 -7.90 -18.94
N ASP A 249 -13.59 -8.53 -19.88
CA ASP A 249 -12.69 -9.64 -19.65
C ASP A 249 -11.47 -9.19 -18.83
N TYR A 250 -10.93 -10.11 -18.04
CA TYR A 250 -9.72 -9.81 -17.27
C TYR A 250 -8.88 -11.06 -17.01
N GLU A 251 -7.61 -10.81 -16.77
CA GLU A 251 -6.64 -11.76 -16.28
C GLU A 251 -5.74 -11.07 -15.25
N ILE A 252 -5.61 -11.66 -14.05
CA ILE A 252 -4.87 -11.13 -12.91
C ILE A 252 -3.92 -12.20 -12.39
N TYR A 253 -2.65 -11.83 -12.22
CA TYR A 253 -1.62 -12.65 -11.58
C TYR A 253 -1.08 -11.94 -10.35
N ASN A 254 -0.87 -12.67 -9.26
CA ASN A 254 -0.15 -12.19 -8.08
C ASN A 254 0.93 -13.20 -7.70
N ALA A 255 2.07 -12.68 -7.27
CA ALA A 255 3.12 -13.44 -6.62
C ALA A 255 3.71 -12.60 -5.49
N LEU A 256 3.81 -13.17 -4.29
CA LEU A 256 4.38 -12.52 -3.12
C LEU A 256 5.31 -13.51 -2.41
N TRP A 257 6.56 -13.13 -2.24
CA TRP A 257 7.50 -13.82 -1.36
C TRP A 257 7.90 -12.90 -0.21
N GLN A 258 7.88 -13.44 1.00
CA GLN A 258 8.25 -12.74 2.20
C GLN A 258 9.15 -13.62 3.06
N THR A 259 10.14 -13.01 3.68
CA THR A 259 11.03 -13.64 4.64
C THR A 259 11.22 -12.71 5.83
N ARG A 260 10.95 -13.21 7.03
CA ARG A 260 11.32 -12.57 8.29
C ARG A 260 12.53 -13.26 8.88
N LEU A 261 13.58 -12.53 9.17
CA LEU A 261 14.73 -12.96 9.94
C LEU A 261 14.56 -12.51 11.38
N ASN A 262 14.39 -13.46 12.30
CA ASN A 262 14.34 -13.23 13.73
C ASN A 262 15.77 -13.15 14.29
N LEU A 263 16.12 -12.01 14.85
CA LEU A 263 17.42 -11.70 15.42
C LEU A 263 17.32 -11.73 16.97
N PRO A 264 18.46 -11.80 17.69
CA PRO A 264 18.46 -11.71 19.15
C PRO A 264 17.78 -10.42 19.68
N ALA A 265 17.31 -10.45 20.92
CA ALA A 265 16.66 -9.32 21.61
C ALA A 265 15.44 -8.76 20.84
N GLU A 266 14.59 -9.65 20.32
CA GLU A 266 13.35 -9.32 19.58
C GLU A 266 13.56 -8.41 18.34
N ASN A 267 14.80 -8.34 17.87
CA ASN A 267 15.08 -7.67 16.62
C ASN A 267 14.60 -8.53 15.45
N LYS A 268 14.23 -7.87 14.36
CA LYS A 268 13.76 -8.54 13.16
C LYS A 268 14.08 -7.75 11.91
N MET A 269 14.22 -8.47 10.80
CA MET A 269 14.31 -7.90 9.46
C MET A 269 13.32 -8.60 8.56
N ASP A 270 12.51 -7.84 7.85
CA ASP A 270 11.48 -8.30 6.93
C ASP A 270 11.91 -7.94 5.49
N LEU A 271 12.06 -8.94 4.65
CA LEU A 271 12.24 -8.81 3.20
C LEU A 271 10.94 -9.18 2.50
N GLN A 272 10.54 -8.39 1.51
CA GLN A 272 9.36 -8.62 0.71
C GLN A 272 9.67 -8.39 -0.76
N LEU A 273 9.25 -9.33 -1.62
CA LEU A 273 9.27 -9.21 -3.07
C LEU A 273 7.89 -9.57 -3.61
N GLY A 274 7.32 -8.68 -4.42
CA GLY A 274 5.98 -8.88 -4.96
C GLY A 274 5.89 -8.55 -6.44
N TYR A 275 5.02 -9.26 -7.16
CA TYR A 275 4.66 -9.03 -8.56
C TYR A 275 3.15 -9.14 -8.74
N ASN A 276 2.58 -8.16 -9.40
CA ASN A 276 1.19 -8.15 -9.85
C ASN A 276 1.15 -7.85 -11.34
N GLU A 277 0.29 -8.53 -12.08
CA GLU A 277 -0.01 -8.20 -13.47
C GLU A 277 -1.52 -8.28 -13.68
N LYS A 278 -2.07 -7.27 -14.35
CA LYS A 278 -3.48 -7.20 -14.73
C LYS A 278 -3.59 -6.87 -16.22
N LYS A 279 -4.45 -7.62 -16.91
CA LYS A 279 -4.85 -7.37 -18.29
C LYS A 279 -6.37 -7.37 -18.34
N PHE A 280 -6.98 -6.29 -18.79
CA PHE A 280 -8.44 -6.21 -18.75
C PHE A 280 -9.04 -5.29 -19.79
N GLY A 281 -10.23 -5.65 -20.24
CA GLY A 281 -11.11 -4.77 -20.99
C GLY A 281 -11.68 -3.70 -20.06
N ALA A 282 -11.43 -2.44 -20.36
CA ALA A 282 -11.82 -1.28 -19.56
C ALA A 282 -13.04 -0.58 -20.18
N ASN A 283 -14.17 -1.30 -20.26
CA ASN A 283 -15.37 -0.79 -20.92
C ASN A 283 -15.83 0.57 -20.34
N SER A 284 -15.61 1.64 -21.11
CA SER A 284 -16.05 3.00 -20.76
C SER A 284 -15.45 3.55 -19.45
N PHE A 285 -14.28 3.09 -19.00
CA PHE A 285 -13.69 3.52 -17.71
C PHE A 285 -13.39 5.01 -17.69
N TYR A 286 -12.84 5.55 -18.78
CA TYR A 286 -12.41 6.94 -18.87
C TYR A 286 -13.22 7.77 -19.88
N SER A 287 -13.96 7.12 -20.79
CA SER A 287 -14.80 7.80 -21.76
C SER A 287 -15.91 6.89 -22.27
N ALA A 288 -17.15 7.32 -22.13
CA ALA A 288 -18.31 6.61 -22.69
C ALA A 288 -18.30 6.57 -24.25
N LYS A 289 -17.62 7.52 -24.87
CA LYS A 289 -17.47 7.57 -26.34
C LYS A 289 -16.64 6.40 -26.89
N TYR A 290 -15.73 5.88 -26.07
CA TYR A 290 -14.83 4.78 -26.44
C TYR A 290 -15.06 3.59 -25.50
N PRO A 291 -16.07 2.74 -25.74
CA PRO A 291 -16.37 1.64 -24.82
C PRO A 291 -15.37 0.47 -24.93
N ASN A 292 -14.52 0.46 -25.94
CA ASN A 292 -13.58 -0.63 -26.21
C ASN A 292 -12.15 -0.29 -25.75
N GLN A 293 -12.03 0.30 -24.54
CA GLN A 293 -10.73 0.59 -23.95
C GLN A 293 -10.08 -0.69 -23.38
N TYR A 294 -8.77 -0.69 -23.27
CA TYR A 294 -8.02 -1.81 -22.70
C TYR A 294 -6.87 -1.27 -21.83
N GLU A 295 -6.56 -2.01 -20.79
CA GLU A 295 -5.46 -1.66 -19.91
C GLU A 295 -4.64 -2.91 -19.53
N HIS A 296 -3.32 -2.74 -19.53
CA HIS A 296 -2.37 -3.73 -19.08
C HIS A 296 -1.44 -3.06 -18.06
N THR A 297 -1.52 -3.48 -16.80
CA THR A 297 -0.68 -2.98 -15.73
C THR A 297 0.22 -4.07 -15.19
N GLN A 298 1.43 -3.71 -14.75
CA GLN A 298 2.33 -4.58 -14.01
C GLN A 298 2.91 -3.80 -12.85
N ARG A 299 3.06 -4.44 -11.70
CA ARG A 299 3.71 -3.85 -10.54
C ARG A 299 4.70 -4.79 -9.92
N MET A 300 5.87 -4.25 -9.57
CA MET A 300 6.91 -4.93 -8.83
C MET A 300 7.22 -4.14 -7.57
N ILE A 301 7.24 -4.82 -6.42
CA ILE A 301 7.58 -4.22 -5.14
C ILE A 301 8.71 -5.02 -4.53
N ALA A 302 9.75 -4.33 -4.07
CA ALA A 302 10.80 -4.89 -3.23
C ALA A 302 11.00 -4.00 -2.01
N SER A 303 11.01 -4.57 -0.80
CA SER A 303 11.27 -3.80 0.41
C SER A 303 12.05 -4.61 1.43
N LEU A 304 12.90 -3.91 2.18
CA LEU A 304 13.59 -4.42 3.36
C LEU A 304 13.30 -3.48 4.53
N ARG A 305 12.78 -4.03 5.62
CA ARG A 305 12.45 -3.30 6.83
C ARG A 305 13.13 -3.92 8.03
N GLY A 306 13.58 -3.10 8.97
CA GLY A 306 14.15 -3.54 10.23
C GLY A 306 13.27 -3.11 11.41
N GLY A 307 13.30 -3.91 12.48
CA GLY A 307 12.87 -3.53 13.82
C GLY A 307 14.03 -3.83 14.76
N LEU A 308 14.88 -2.84 15.03
CA LEU A 308 16.17 -3.01 15.69
C LEU A 308 16.21 -2.18 16.99
N GLY A 309 16.94 -2.67 17.99
CA GLY A 309 17.13 -1.98 19.27
C GLY A 309 16.37 -2.65 20.42
N GLY A 310 16.17 -1.92 21.50
CA GLY A 310 15.53 -2.41 22.72
C GLY A 310 14.36 -1.52 23.17
N GLU A 311 14.00 -1.63 24.44
CA GLU A 311 12.84 -0.90 24.99
C GLU A 311 12.98 0.63 24.99
N ARG A 312 14.20 1.15 25.21
CA ARG A 312 14.44 2.59 25.27
C ARG A 312 14.62 3.23 23.90
N LEU A 313 15.27 2.53 22.98
CA LEU A 313 15.52 3.03 21.63
C LEU A 313 15.19 1.92 20.63
N ARG A 314 14.19 2.17 19.79
CA ARG A 314 13.79 1.31 18.69
C ARG A 314 14.00 2.01 17.38
N LEU A 315 14.74 1.37 16.47
CA LEU A 315 15.03 1.86 15.12
C LEU A 315 14.27 1.02 14.10
N LEU A 316 13.59 1.68 13.17
CA LEU A 316 12.82 1.06 12.10
C LEU A 316 13.33 1.56 10.74
N PRO A 317 14.51 1.08 10.28
CA PRO A 317 14.99 1.38 8.94
C PRO A 317 14.10 0.71 7.89
N THR A 318 13.91 1.40 6.76
CA THR A 318 13.14 0.89 5.61
C THR A 318 13.82 1.33 4.33
N ILE A 319 14.01 0.41 3.39
CA ILE A 319 14.35 0.72 2.01
C ILE A 319 13.36 0.01 1.11
N TYR A 320 12.95 0.65 0.02
CA TYR A 320 12.00 0.05 -0.91
C TYR A 320 12.21 0.54 -2.34
N TRP A 321 11.77 -0.29 -3.25
CA TRP A 321 11.59 -0.01 -4.67
C TRP A 321 10.23 -0.50 -5.10
N ASP A 322 9.50 0.36 -5.79
CA ASP A 322 8.19 0.10 -6.33
C ASP A 322 8.18 0.54 -7.80
N ARG A 323 7.88 -0.38 -8.70
CA ARG A 323 7.84 -0.14 -10.14
C ARG A 323 6.46 -0.47 -10.67
N GLU A 324 5.89 0.50 -11.37
CA GLU A 324 4.63 0.37 -12.09
C GLU A 324 4.92 0.43 -13.60
N TYR A 325 4.34 -0.47 -14.36
CA TYR A 325 4.18 -0.39 -15.80
C TYR A 325 2.71 -0.25 -16.13
N ASP A 326 2.39 0.59 -17.11
CA ASP A 326 1.05 0.88 -17.54
C ASP A 326 1.02 1.03 -19.05
N CYS A 327 0.15 0.27 -19.70
CA CYS A 327 -0.21 0.42 -21.11
C CYS A 327 -1.73 0.57 -21.21
N PHE A 328 -2.18 1.77 -21.51
CA PHE A 328 -3.58 2.07 -21.78
C PHE A 328 -3.81 2.21 -23.27
N GLU A 329 -4.87 1.59 -23.79
CA GLU A 329 -5.35 1.70 -25.17
C GLU A 329 -6.74 2.32 -25.19
N LEU A 330 -6.90 3.47 -25.81
CA LEU A 330 -8.21 4.12 -25.96
C LEU A 330 -9.17 3.29 -26.82
N VAL A 331 -8.62 2.61 -27.82
CA VAL A 331 -9.32 1.62 -28.64
C VAL A 331 -8.46 0.35 -28.68
N ARG A 332 -8.95 -0.71 -28.06
CA ARG A 332 -8.25 -1.97 -27.88
C ARG A 332 -7.69 -2.53 -29.19
N GLY A 333 -6.42 -2.92 -29.16
CA GLY A 333 -5.70 -3.49 -30.31
C GLY A 333 -5.27 -2.45 -31.36
N THR A 334 -5.34 -1.16 -31.03
CA THR A 334 -4.88 -0.09 -31.92
C THR A 334 -3.87 0.81 -31.21
N THR A 335 -3.06 1.53 -31.99
CA THR A 335 -2.12 2.53 -31.45
C THR A 335 -2.78 3.90 -31.22
N PHE A 336 -4.06 4.05 -31.55
CA PHE A 336 -4.78 5.29 -31.39
C PHE A 336 -5.05 5.60 -29.91
N GLY A 337 -4.53 6.72 -29.43
CA GLY A 337 -4.68 7.13 -28.03
C GLY A 337 -3.97 6.21 -27.02
N GLN A 338 -2.93 5.49 -27.46
CA GLN A 338 -2.18 4.57 -26.61
C GLN A 338 -1.21 5.33 -25.70
N ASN A 339 -1.21 4.98 -24.42
CA ASN A 339 -0.31 5.52 -23.41
C ASN A 339 0.59 4.41 -22.88
N HIS A 340 1.89 4.69 -22.76
CA HIS A 340 2.87 3.78 -22.17
C HIS A 340 3.66 4.53 -21.11
N HIS A 341 3.67 4.03 -19.90
CA HIS A 341 4.43 4.60 -18.80
C HIS A 341 5.13 3.52 -17.98
N ILE A 342 6.30 3.85 -17.48
CA ILE A 342 7.01 3.14 -16.43
C ILE A 342 7.27 4.17 -15.33
N VAL A 343 6.83 3.87 -14.13
CA VAL A 343 7.10 4.67 -12.94
C VAL A 343 8.00 3.87 -12.02
N ASN A 344 9.04 4.48 -11.46
CA ASN A 344 9.84 3.91 -10.41
C ASN A 344 9.81 4.84 -9.20
N ASN A 345 9.53 4.28 -8.05
CA ASN A 345 9.62 4.94 -6.76
C ASN A 345 10.71 4.25 -5.93
N TYR A 346 11.71 4.99 -5.50
CA TYR A 346 12.79 4.52 -4.64
C TYR A 346 12.66 5.25 -3.31
N GLY A 347 12.62 4.53 -2.21
CA GLY A 347 12.51 5.14 -0.90
C GLY A 347 13.52 4.59 0.10
N ALA A 348 14.00 5.45 0.96
CA ALA A 348 14.80 5.11 2.13
C ALA A 348 14.30 5.92 3.31
N GLY A 349 14.00 5.25 4.42
CA GLY A 349 13.46 5.88 5.62
C GLY A 349 14.06 5.30 6.90
N LEU A 350 14.01 6.09 7.95
CA LEU A 350 14.36 5.69 9.30
C LEU A 350 13.38 6.33 10.27
N ILE A 351 12.82 5.52 11.15
CA ILE A 351 12.08 5.98 12.32
C ILE A 351 12.86 5.56 13.57
N ALA A 352 13.07 6.48 14.49
CA ALA A 352 13.69 6.23 15.77
C ALA A 352 12.70 6.61 16.88
N ASN A 353 12.32 5.62 17.68
CA ASN A 353 11.44 5.79 18.85
C ASN A 353 12.30 5.73 20.11
N TYR A 354 12.29 6.80 20.89
CA TYR A 354 13.01 6.91 22.15
C TYR A 354 12.02 7.06 23.31
N SER A 355 11.97 6.06 24.18
CA SER A 355 11.13 6.03 25.37
C SER A 355 11.91 6.53 26.59
N SER A 356 11.37 7.51 27.31
CA SER A 356 11.93 8.14 28.49
C SER A 356 10.87 8.31 29.59
N LEU A 357 11.27 8.77 30.75
CA LEU A 357 10.34 9.13 31.83
C LEU A 357 9.37 10.27 31.45
N LEU A 358 9.76 11.10 30.47
CA LEU A 358 8.95 12.21 29.96
C LEU A 358 7.97 11.77 28.86
N GLY A 359 8.00 10.52 28.44
CA GLY A 359 7.19 9.99 27.35
C GLY A 359 8.01 9.44 26.19
N THR A 360 7.39 9.23 25.05
CA THR A 360 8.03 8.70 23.84
C THR A 360 8.26 9.80 22.80
N THR A 361 9.50 9.96 22.40
CA THR A 361 9.90 10.87 21.30
C THR A 361 10.16 10.03 20.06
N THR A 362 9.51 10.38 18.97
CA THR A 362 9.67 9.75 17.66
C THR A 362 10.29 10.73 16.67
N LEU A 363 11.43 10.36 16.11
CA LEU A 363 12.05 11.03 14.97
C LEU A 363 11.85 10.17 13.73
N GLY A 364 11.47 10.79 12.62
CA GLY A 364 11.34 10.10 11.34
C GLY A 364 12.01 10.89 10.22
N GLY A 365 12.67 10.19 9.31
CA GLY A 365 13.19 10.74 8.08
C GLY A 365 12.87 9.84 6.90
N GLU A 366 12.51 10.41 5.75
CA GLU A 366 12.28 9.69 4.51
C GLU A 366 12.82 10.50 3.33
N LEU A 367 13.52 9.81 2.45
CA LEU A 367 13.91 10.25 1.12
C LEU A 367 13.17 9.37 0.10
N ARG A 368 12.36 10.00 -0.76
CA ARG A 368 11.65 9.30 -1.84
C ARG A 368 11.97 9.96 -3.18
N TYR A 369 12.57 9.19 -4.09
CA TYR A 369 12.80 9.59 -5.47
C TYR A 369 11.78 8.91 -6.37
N GLU A 370 11.09 9.69 -7.18
CA GLU A 370 10.05 9.25 -8.10
C GLU A 370 10.46 9.63 -9.52
N GLU A 371 10.36 8.70 -10.45
CA GLU A 371 10.61 8.95 -11.87
C GLU A 371 9.54 8.31 -12.74
N VAL A 372 9.26 8.94 -13.86
CA VAL A 372 8.37 8.42 -14.90
C VAL A 372 9.05 8.50 -16.26
N ILE A 373 8.92 7.42 -17.01
CA ILE A 373 9.34 7.33 -18.42
C ILE A 373 8.13 6.90 -19.24
N GLY A 374 7.81 7.63 -20.30
CA GLY A 374 6.62 7.28 -21.08
C GLY A 374 6.47 8.13 -22.33
N ASN A 375 5.28 8.09 -22.94
CA ASN A 375 4.96 8.89 -24.12
C ASN A 375 4.12 10.15 -23.80
N LYS A 376 3.54 10.25 -22.59
CA LYS A 376 2.67 11.37 -22.21
C LYS A 376 3.22 12.23 -21.08
N LEU A 377 3.96 11.65 -20.14
CA LEU A 377 4.38 12.31 -18.90
C LEU A 377 5.85 12.74 -18.94
N GLY A 378 6.12 13.95 -18.48
CA GLY A 378 7.46 14.52 -18.40
C GLY A 378 7.85 15.37 -19.62
N THR A 379 9.14 15.71 -19.67
CA THR A 379 9.77 16.49 -20.76
C THR A 379 10.38 15.59 -21.82
N PRO A 380 10.52 16.04 -23.06
CA PRO A 380 11.13 15.26 -24.15
C PRO A 380 12.54 14.75 -23.80
N ARG A 381 12.82 13.49 -24.11
CA ARG A 381 14.14 12.88 -23.93
C ARG A 381 15.05 13.17 -25.13
N ALA A 382 16.33 13.41 -24.88
CA ALA A 382 17.32 13.59 -25.92
C ALA A 382 17.51 12.35 -26.82
N LYS A 383 17.29 11.15 -26.25
CA LYS A 383 17.35 9.86 -26.98
C LYS A 383 16.10 9.06 -26.64
N PRO A 384 15.02 9.22 -27.42
CA PRO A 384 13.80 8.43 -27.24
C PRO A 384 14.03 6.96 -27.67
N GLU A 385 13.36 6.05 -26.99
CA GLU A 385 13.35 4.63 -27.30
C GLU A 385 11.90 4.15 -27.43
N SER A 386 11.46 3.78 -28.64
CA SER A 386 10.09 3.32 -28.90
C SER A 386 9.04 4.29 -28.30
N TYR A 387 8.16 3.80 -27.42
CA TYR A 387 7.12 4.60 -26.77
C TYR A 387 7.67 5.54 -25.66
N TYR A 388 8.92 5.36 -25.23
CA TYR A 388 9.49 6.09 -24.08
C TYR A 388 10.20 7.36 -24.51
N THR A 389 9.40 8.34 -24.94
CA THR A 389 9.87 9.60 -25.55
C THR A 389 10.05 10.73 -24.55
N LYS A 390 9.46 10.59 -23.34
CA LYS A 390 9.48 11.60 -22.29
C LYS A 390 10.03 11.04 -20.98
N PHE A 391 10.52 11.92 -20.12
CA PHE A 391 11.03 11.61 -18.78
C PHE A 391 10.67 12.72 -17.81
N GLY A 392 10.28 12.35 -16.61
CA GLY A 392 10.10 13.28 -15.49
C GLY A 392 10.56 12.64 -14.18
N SER A 393 11.00 13.46 -13.24
CA SER A 393 11.37 12.98 -11.91
C SER A 393 11.18 14.05 -10.86
N ARG A 394 10.99 13.61 -9.61
CA ARG A 394 11.00 14.48 -8.44
C ARG A 394 11.57 13.76 -7.21
N THR A 395 12.08 14.54 -6.29
CA THR A 395 12.55 14.05 -4.99
C THR A 395 11.72 14.67 -3.89
N ASN A 396 11.24 13.83 -2.99
CA ASN A 396 10.56 14.23 -1.77
C ASN A 396 11.48 13.92 -0.57
N VAL A 397 11.66 14.90 0.30
CA VAL A 397 12.38 14.75 1.57
C VAL A 397 11.42 15.10 2.69
N SER A 398 11.29 14.23 3.66
CA SER A 398 10.43 14.44 4.83
C SER A 398 11.20 14.19 6.11
N LEU A 399 11.05 15.09 7.09
CA LEU A 399 11.55 14.93 8.45
C LEU A 399 10.40 15.16 9.41
N SER A 400 10.24 14.31 10.41
CA SER A 400 9.17 14.40 11.40
C SER A 400 9.71 14.28 12.81
N LEU A 401 9.09 15.03 13.69
CA LEU A 401 9.28 14.96 15.15
C LEU A 401 7.91 14.85 15.79
N GLU A 402 7.73 13.87 16.66
CA GLU A 402 6.53 13.70 17.48
C GLU A 402 6.96 13.40 18.92
N HIS A 403 6.24 13.97 19.88
CA HIS A 403 6.40 13.63 21.28
C HIS A 403 5.04 13.27 21.87
N THR A 404 4.98 12.11 22.55
CA THR A 404 3.77 11.59 23.18
C THR A 404 4.02 11.41 24.67
N VAL A 405 3.16 12.02 25.48
CA VAL A 405 3.20 11.96 26.94
C VAL A 405 1.94 11.27 27.45
N LYS A 406 2.12 10.34 28.39
CA LYS A 406 1.02 9.70 29.12
C LYS A 406 1.01 10.21 30.57
N LEU A 407 -0.05 10.91 30.95
CA LEU A 407 -0.25 11.53 32.26
C LEU A 407 -1.54 11.00 32.87
N ASP A 408 -1.47 9.98 33.73
CA ASP A 408 -2.63 9.30 34.32
C ASP A 408 -3.70 8.97 33.26
N LYS A 409 -4.76 9.75 33.20
CA LYS A 409 -5.90 9.61 32.27
C LYS A 409 -5.74 10.30 30.92
N TRP A 410 -4.63 11.02 30.72
CA TRP A 410 -4.39 11.79 29.52
C TRP A 410 -3.27 11.18 28.69
N LEU A 411 -3.52 11.06 27.38
CA LEU A 411 -2.49 10.78 26.39
C LEU A 411 -2.43 11.98 25.43
N ILE A 412 -1.32 12.70 25.42
CA ILE A 412 -1.14 13.91 24.62
C ILE A 412 0.00 13.66 23.64
N SER A 413 -0.25 13.87 22.35
CA SER A 413 0.76 13.79 21.31
C SER A 413 0.80 15.10 20.53
N ALA A 414 1.99 15.62 20.30
CA ALA A 414 2.22 16.80 19.48
C ALA A 414 3.45 16.60 18.59
N GLY A 415 3.37 17.07 17.35
CA GLY A 415 4.47 16.92 16.42
C GLY A 415 4.30 17.73 15.14
N THR A 416 5.28 17.62 14.27
CA THR A 416 5.26 18.22 12.94
C THR A 416 6.02 17.38 11.94
N LEU A 417 5.56 17.38 10.68
CA LEU A 417 6.30 16.90 9.54
C LEU A 417 6.80 18.10 8.74
N MET A 418 8.09 18.18 8.48
CA MET A 418 8.69 19.06 7.50
C MET A 418 8.83 18.32 6.17
N SER A 419 8.35 18.89 5.08
CA SER A 419 8.42 18.30 3.74
C SER A 419 9.04 19.29 2.75
N HIS A 420 9.84 18.76 1.84
CA HIS A 420 10.41 19.46 0.70
C HIS A 420 10.25 18.61 -0.58
N ASN A 421 9.88 19.27 -1.67
CA ASN A 421 9.75 18.63 -2.98
C ASN A 421 10.48 19.46 -4.04
N THR A 422 11.25 18.79 -4.91
CA THR A 422 12.11 19.47 -5.89
C THR A 422 11.37 20.12 -7.06
N LEU A 423 10.11 19.73 -7.35
CA LEU A 423 9.31 20.35 -8.41
C LEU A 423 8.46 21.52 -7.93
N LEU A 424 8.32 21.69 -6.62
CA LEU A 424 7.57 22.79 -6.05
C LEU A 424 8.55 23.85 -5.54
N SER A 425 8.38 25.07 -5.96
CA SER A 425 9.09 26.32 -5.62
C SER A 425 10.13 26.34 -4.47
N GLY A 426 10.79 25.24 -4.16
CA GLY A 426 11.91 25.11 -3.21
C GLY A 426 11.62 25.40 -1.74
N LYS A 427 10.35 25.53 -1.33
CA LYS A 427 9.98 25.88 0.04
C LYS A 427 9.78 24.63 0.90
N TYR A 428 10.24 24.71 2.14
CA TYR A 428 9.90 23.74 3.16
C TYR A 428 8.47 24.00 3.66
N THR A 429 7.69 22.91 3.79
CA THR A 429 6.33 22.97 4.32
C THR A 429 6.28 22.27 5.65
N PHE A 430 5.64 22.89 6.64
CA PHE A 430 5.43 22.32 7.98
C PHE A 430 3.97 21.89 8.13
N LEU A 431 3.79 20.66 8.60
CA LEU A 431 2.50 20.02 8.80
C LEU A 431 2.35 19.62 10.27
N PRO A 432 1.99 20.56 11.15
CA PRO A 432 1.80 20.30 12.56
C PRO A 432 0.57 19.46 12.84
N SER A 433 0.61 18.71 13.96
CA SER A 433 -0.51 17.92 14.47
C SER A 433 -0.45 17.88 15.99
N VAL A 434 -1.60 17.98 16.62
CA VAL A 434 -1.79 17.83 18.07
C VAL A 434 -2.99 16.92 18.28
N SER A 435 -2.86 15.96 19.18
CA SER A 435 -3.95 15.08 19.60
C SER A 435 -3.95 14.89 21.11
N VAL A 436 -5.14 14.84 21.66
CA VAL A 436 -5.37 14.63 23.09
C VAL A 436 -6.39 13.53 23.23
N ASN A 437 -6.09 12.53 24.05
CA ASN A 437 -7.02 11.47 24.41
C ASN A 437 -7.18 11.48 25.94
N TYR A 438 -8.42 11.60 26.42
CA TYR A 438 -8.79 11.61 27.83
C TYR A 438 -9.63 10.41 28.17
N HIS A 439 -9.16 9.60 29.11
CA HIS A 439 -9.81 8.40 29.62
C HIS A 439 -10.30 8.63 31.06
N PRO A 440 -11.49 9.25 31.26
CA PRO A 440 -12.00 9.46 32.64
C PRO A 440 -12.29 8.14 33.35
N LEU A 441 -12.75 7.14 32.61
CA LEU A 441 -13.11 5.80 33.03
C LEU A 441 -12.64 4.79 31.98
N ASP A 442 -12.39 3.56 32.36
CA ASP A 442 -11.89 2.47 31.48
C ASP A 442 -12.76 2.24 30.23
N ARG A 443 -14.06 2.57 30.31
CA ARG A 443 -15.03 2.37 29.21
C ARG A 443 -15.19 3.58 28.29
N TRP A 444 -14.72 4.76 28.70
CA TRP A 444 -14.92 6.00 27.97
C TRP A 444 -13.59 6.64 27.54
N SER A 445 -13.53 7.06 26.30
CA SER A 445 -12.43 7.81 25.75
C SER A 445 -12.93 9.01 24.96
N PHE A 446 -12.38 10.19 25.22
CA PHE A 446 -12.65 11.43 24.54
C PHE A 446 -11.39 11.87 23.80
N VAL A 447 -11.46 11.90 22.48
CA VAL A 447 -10.31 12.26 21.64
C VAL A 447 -10.60 13.58 20.94
N ALA A 448 -9.62 14.48 20.96
CA ALA A 448 -9.62 15.69 20.13
C ALA A 448 -8.30 15.75 19.35
N THR A 449 -8.39 16.02 18.04
CA THR A 449 -7.22 16.11 17.16
C THR A 449 -7.35 17.32 16.27
N TRP A 450 -6.26 18.07 16.14
CA TRP A 450 -6.09 19.07 15.10
C TRP A 450 -4.83 18.75 14.30
N SER A 451 -4.91 18.87 12.97
CA SER A 451 -3.76 18.63 12.09
C SER A 451 -3.84 19.44 10.81
N ARG A 452 -2.67 19.78 10.28
CA ARG A 452 -2.51 20.30 8.94
C ARG A 452 -1.97 19.17 8.04
N SER A 453 -2.54 19.01 6.86
CA SER A 453 -2.10 18.03 5.86
C SER A 453 -1.84 18.70 4.51
N MET A 454 -1.15 17.98 3.64
CA MET A 454 -0.80 18.42 2.30
C MET A 454 -0.88 17.23 1.33
N ARG A 455 -1.42 17.47 0.12
CA ARG A 455 -1.31 16.57 -1.03
C ARG A 455 -0.43 17.22 -2.10
N LEU A 456 0.55 16.48 -2.58
CA LEU A 456 1.34 16.86 -3.75
C LEU A 456 0.57 16.50 -5.03
N PRO A 457 0.64 17.30 -6.10
CA PRO A 457 0.14 16.91 -7.40
C PRO A 457 0.72 15.57 -7.85
N THR A 458 -0.07 14.73 -8.49
CA THR A 458 0.41 13.50 -9.13
C THR A 458 1.26 13.81 -10.37
N LEU A 459 1.96 12.81 -10.89
CA LEU A 459 2.74 12.99 -12.12
C LEU A 459 1.81 13.23 -13.32
N ASN A 460 0.57 12.71 -13.27
CA ASN A 460 -0.47 13.03 -14.25
C ASN A 460 -0.89 14.50 -14.16
N ASP A 461 -1.18 15.01 -12.98
CA ASP A 461 -1.55 16.42 -12.79
C ASP A 461 -0.49 17.36 -13.36
N LEU A 462 0.79 17.01 -13.18
CA LEU A 462 1.92 17.85 -13.58
C LEU A 462 2.20 17.83 -15.07
N TRP A 463 1.95 16.72 -15.77
CA TRP A 463 2.47 16.55 -17.14
C TRP A 463 1.51 15.96 -18.17
N TYR A 464 0.35 15.40 -17.74
CA TYR A 464 -0.56 14.77 -18.68
C TYR A 464 -1.27 15.83 -19.54
N THR A 465 -1.24 15.61 -20.85
CA THR A 465 -1.94 16.46 -21.81
C THR A 465 -2.53 15.59 -22.93
N ASP A 466 -3.79 15.79 -23.21
CA ASP A 466 -4.51 15.25 -24.36
C ASP A 466 -5.38 16.35 -25.01
N PRO A 467 -6.16 16.09 -26.08
CA PRO A 467 -7.01 17.09 -26.70
C PRO A 467 -8.07 17.73 -25.78
N VAL A 468 -8.41 17.06 -24.67
CA VAL A 468 -9.45 17.50 -23.72
C VAL A 468 -8.83 18.02 -22.42
N HIS A 469 -7.70 17.45 -22.00
CA HIS A 469 -7.03 17.79 -20.74
C HIS A 469 -5.70 18.52 -21.02
N LYS A 470 -5.46 19.58 -20.28
CA LYS A 470 -4.18 20.30 -20.25
C LYS A 470 -3.61 20.21 -18.84
N HIS A 471 -2.31 19.97 -18.74
CA HIS A 471 -1.63 20.11 -17.46
C HIS A 471 -1.71 21.55 -16.96
N GLY A 472 -1.72 21.74 -15.65
CA GLY A 472 -1.69 23.08 -15.05
C GLY A 472 -0.27 23.63 -15.01
N ASP A 473 -0.07 24.83 -15.58
CA ASP A 473 1.15 25.60 -15.33
C ASP A 473 1.11 26.12 -13.88
N ASN A 474 2.15 25.88 -13.08
CA ASN A 474 2.26 26.31 -11.69
C ASN A 474 1.28 25.66 -10.69
N LEU A 475 1.01 24.36 -10.81
CA LEU A 475 0.25 23.64 -9.81
C LEU A 475 0.90 23.77 -8.41
N GLN A 476 0.07 24.04 -7.41
CA GLN A 476 0.47 24.12 -6.02
C GLN A 476 -0.05 22.91 -5.26
N PRO A 477 0.59 22.52 -4.14
CA PRO A 477 0.03 21.51 -3.26
C PRO A 477 -1.33 21.93 -2.70
N GLU A 478 -2.20 20.95 -2.50
CA GLU A 478 -3.42 21.14 -1.72
C GLU A 478 -3.08 21.10 -0.24
N TYR A 479 -3.74 21.94 0.56
CA TYR A 479 -3.60 21.98 2.01
C TYR A 479 -4.96 21.81 2.66
N ALA A 480 -5.00 21.15 3.82
CA ALA A 480 -6.18 21.13 4.66
C ALA A 480 -5.81 21.32 6.14
N HIS A 481 -6.68 22.03 6.84
CA HIS A 481 -6.74 22.05 8.30
C HIS A 481 -7.92 21.17 8.71
N SER A 482 -7.66 20.21 9.58
CA SER A 482 -8.69 19.31 10.08
C SER A 482 -8.77 19.38 11.59
N PHE A 483 -9.99 19.40 12.09
CA PHE A 483 -10.33 19.21 13.49
C PHE A 483 -11.23 17.99 13.60
N GLU A 484 -10.98 17.12 14.58
CA GLU A 484 -11.82 15.96 14.87
C GLU A 484 -12.01 15.82 16.38
N ALA A 485 -13.25 15.54 16.77
CA ALA A 485 -13.63 15.20 18.14
C ALA A 485 -14.35 13.84 18.13
N ILE A 486 -13.91 12.91 18.98
CA ILE A 486 -14.44 11.55 19.03
C ILE A 486 -14.79 11.21 20.47
N VAL A 487 -15.97 10.62 20.67
CA VAL A 487 -16.36 9.94 21.91
C VAL A 487 -16.40 8.45 21.62
N LYS A 488 -15.66 7.66 22.37
CA LYS A 488 -15.65 6.19 22.28
C LYS A 488 -16.23 5.60 23.57
N TYR A 489 -17.03 4.58 23.42
CA TYR A 489 -17.51 3.73 24.51
C TYR A 489 -17.19 2.29 24.18
N GLN A 490 -16.47 1.60 25.08
CA GLN A 490 -16.03 0.23 24.85
C GLN A 490 -16.24 -0.64 26.08
N THR A 491 -16.86 -1.78 25.87
CA THR A 491 -17.00 -2.86 26.85
C THR A 491 -16.60 -4.17 26.20
N SER A 492 -16.68 -5.30 26.94
CA SER A 492 -16.44 -6.64 26.36
C SER A 492 -17.47 -7.06 25.30
N HIS A 493 -18.62 -6.39 25.21
CA HIS A 493 -19.73 -6.79 24.31
C HIS A 493 -20.18 -5.67 23.35
N VAL A 494 -19.80 -4.43 23.65
CA VAL A 494 -20.25 -3.28 22.86
C VAL A 494 -19.10 -2.34 22.62
N GLU A 495 -18.87 -2.01 21.35
CA GLU A 495 -18.02 -0.91 20.92
C GLU A 495 -18.87 0.09 20.16
N ALA A 496 -18.86 1.34 20.60
CA ALA A 496 -19.55 2.42 19.94
C ALA A 496 -18.68 3.68 19.90
N HIS A 497 -18.77 4.43 18.83
CA HIS A 497 -18.11 5.74 18.75
C HIS A 497 -18.98 6.76 18.01
N LEU A 498 -18.85 8.01 18.43
CA LEU A 498 -19.39 9.18 17.74
C LEU A 498 -18.21 10.08 17.37
N SER A 499 -18.12 10.44 16.10
CA SER A 499 -17.07 11.32 15.59
C SER A 499 -17.67 12.52 14.89
N TYR A 500 -17.22 13.70 15.26
CA TYR A 500 -17.46 14.94 14.52
C TYR A 500 -16.13 15.40 13.91
N PHE A 501 -16.11 15.68 12.62
CA PHE A 501 -14.93 16.17 11.94
C PHE A 501 -15.25 17.36 11.04
N LEU A 502 -14.29 18.27 10.96
CA LEU A 502 -14.32 19.43 10.07
C LEU A 502 -12.98 19.48 9.33
N MET A 503 -13.03 19.52 8.01
CA MET A 503 -11.85 19.68 7.16
C MET A 503 -12.06 20.88 6.24
N LYS A 504 -11.10 21.80 6.23
CA LYS A 504 -11.15 23.04 5.44
C LYS A 504 -9.84 23.24 4.67
#